data_0e7e78e705cc4938e0cb4ddbd2b5ce2c
#
_entry.id   0e7e78e705cc4938e0cb4ddbd2b5ce2c
#
_cell.length_a   1.000
_cell.length_b   1.000
_cell.length_c   1.000
_cell.angle_alpha   90.00
_cell.angle_beta   90.00
_cell.angle_gamma   90.00
#
_symmetry.space_group_name_H-M   'P 1'
#
loop_
_entity.id
_entity.type
_entity.pdbx_description
1 polymer ?
#
loop_
_entity_poly.entity_id
_entity_poly.type
_entity_poly.pdbx_seq_one_letter_code
_entity_poly.pdbx_strand_id
1 'polypeptide(L)'
;RASFMQQNGGSDLHHLRPEDSGVNSTRSNYTMGNVLGVYPDCTTKAFDGKTVLWYSSKNDRVEVADNVKGDLARVLLYVYCRWGQPNLFEKVSTDNLPPYDSDDRENTGMPVIESLDTLLEWMQEDPVDTWEMSRNDCVQQVQGNRNVFIDYPEFAWLLFGRELPADYDTPS
;
A
#
# COMPACT_ATOMS: atom_id res chain seq x y z
N ARG A 1 -18.86 4.71 13.61
CA ARG A 1 -18.30 3.38 13.29
C ARG A 1 -17.09 3.15 14.16
N ALA A 2 -16.85 1.89 14.58
CA ALA A 2 -15.62 1.54 15.27
C ALA A 2 -14.41 1.81 14.35
N SER A 3 -13.31 2.31 14.92
CA SER A 3 -12.08 2.51 14.13
C SER A 3 -11.52 1.18 13.62
N PHE A 4 -10.67 1.21 12.60
CA PHE A 4 -9.97 0.03 12.09
C PHE A 4 -9.30 -0.79 13.21
N MET A 5 -8.65 -0.11 14.15
CA MET A 5 -8.01 -0.75 15.31
C MET A 5 -9.02 -1.46 16.22
N GLN A 6 -10.19 -0.87 16.43
CA GLN A 6 -11.26 -1.46 17.24
C GLN A 6 -11.93 -2.67 16.58
N GLN A 7 -11.79 -2.82 15.27
CA GLN A 7 -12.30 -3.96 14.50
C GLN A 7 -11.31 -5.12 14.39
N ASN A 8 -10.23 -5.13 15.18
CA ASN A 8 -9.13 -6.09 15.13
C ASN A 8 -8.22 -6.01 13.89
N GLY A 9 -8.45 -5.08 12.98
CA GLY A 9 -7.58 -4.88 11.82
C GLY A 9 -6.14 -4.54 12.22
N GLY A 10 -5.98 -3.82 13.33
CA GLY A 10 -4.67 -3.47 13.87
C GLY A 10 -3.84 -4.64 14.41
N SER A 11 -4.42 -5.83 14.58
CA SER A 11 -3.72 -7.05 14.95
C SER A 11 -3.62 -8.08 13.82
N ASP A 12 -4.11 -7.73 12.63
CA ASP A 12 -4.06 -8.60 11.47
C ASP A 12 -2.65 -8.75 10.94
N LEU A 13 -2.13 -9.97 10.92
CA LEU A 13 -0.76 -10.28 10.53
C LEU A 13 -0.48 -10.00 9.06
N HIS A 14 -1.49 -9.99 8.20
CA HIS A 14 -1.30 -9.58 6.80
C HIS A 14 -1.00 -8.09 6.66
N HIS A 15 -1.54 -7.26 7.57
CA HIS A 15 -1.31 -5.82 7.59
C HIS A 15 -0.02 -5.43 8.33
N LEU A 16 0.33 -6.15 9.41
CA LEU A 16 1.47 -5.79 10.26
C LEU A 16 2.78 -6.23 9.61
N ARG A 17 3.70 -5.28 9.46
CA ARG A 17 5.08 -5.53 9.01
C ARG A 17 6.07 -4.84 9.94
N PRO A 18 7.19 -5.49 10.29
CA PRO A 18 8.27 -4.82 11.01
C PRO A 18 8.91 -3.76 10.12
N GLU A 19 9.16 -2.60 10.68
CA GLU A 19 9.80 -1.48 10.00
C GLU A 19 10.80 -0.80 10.94
N ASP A 20 11.90 -0.25 10.41
CA ASP A 20 12.81 0.59 11.19
C ASP A 20 12.07 1.83 11.72
N SER A 21 12.30 2.15 12.98
CA SER A 21 11.59 3.26 13.66
C SER A 21 11.87 4.62 13.02
N GLY A 22 13.08 4.84 12.50
CA GLY A 22 13.45 6.07 11.81
C GLY A 22 12.84 6.17 10.41
N VAL A 23 12.70 5.04 9.71
CA VAL A 23 11.99 4.95 8.43
C VAL A 23 10.51 5.21 8.65
N ASN A 24 9.89 4.51 9.60
CA ASN A 24 8.49 4.70 9.96
C ASN A 24 8.17 6.15 10.37
N SER A 25 9.03 6.79 11.17
CA SER A 25 8.86 8.19 11.56
C SER A 25 8.96 9.14 10.36
N THR A 26 9.82 8.85 9.38
CA THR A 26 9.94 9.65 8.15
C THR A 26 8.74 9.45 7.24
N ARG A 27 8.25 8.20 7.11
CA ARG A 27 7.04 7.88 6.35
C ARG A 27 5.82 8.62 6.90
N SER A 28 5.76 8.79 8.22
CA SER A 28 4.68 9.49 8.88
C SER A 28 3.29 8.91 8.47
N ASN A 29 2.31 9.77 8.28
CA ASN A 29 0.98 9.46 7.74
C ASN A 29 0.82 9.98 6.29
N TYR A 30 1.93 10.17 5.57
CA TYR A 30 1.89 10.64 4.19
C TYR A 30 1.16 9.64 3.29
N THR A 31 0.45 10.19 2.31
CA THR A 31 -0.18 9.40 1.25
C THR A 31 0.90 8.75 0.38
N MET A 32 0.77 7.46 0.15
CA MET A 32 1.67 6.70 -0.70
C MET A 32 1.42 7.03 -2.18
N GLY A 33 2.48 7.15 -2.95
CA GLY A 33 2.39 7.49 -4.36
C GLY A 33 3.77 7.71 -4.96
N ASN A 34 3.82 8.08 -6.23
CA ASN A 34 5.07 8.35 -6.92
C ASN A 34 5.59 9.75 -6.53
N VAL A 35 6.81 9.82 -6.06
CA VAL A 35 7.45 11.05 -5.57
C VAL A 35 8.69 11.41 -6.37
N LEU A 36 9.51 10.39 -6.68
CA LEU A 36 10.74 10.57 -7.45
C LEU A 36 10.43 11.07 -8.86
N GLY A 37 11.00 12.23 -9.21
CA GLY A 37 10.75 12.86 -10.52
C GLY A 37 9.40 13.59 -10.66
N VAL A 38 8.51 13.49 -9.66
CA VAL A 38 7.20 14.15 -9.63
C VAL A 38 7.26 15.45 -8.85
N TYR A 39 7.86 15.43 -7.65
CA TYR A 39 7.90 16.59 -6.77
C TYR A 39 9.31 17.20 -6.71
N PRO A 40 9.45 18.53 -6.91
CA PRO A 40 10.76 19.21 -6.93
C PRO A 40 11.45 19.26 -5.55
N ASP A 41 10.70 19.09 -4.46
CA ASP A 41 11.18 19.02 -3.08
C ASP A 41 11.41 17.57 -2.59
N CYS A 42 11.49 16.64 -3.53
CA CYS A 42 11.77 15.24 -3.21
C CYS A 42 13.05 15.09 -2.38
N THR A 43 12.91 14.41 -1.26
CA THR A 43 13.98 14.10 -0.31
C THR A 43 14.01 12.59 -0.07
N THR A 44 15.14 12.06 0.36
CA THR A 44 15.32 10.60 0.54
C THR A 44 15.56 10.24 2.00
N LYS A 45 15.15 9.03 2.37
CA LYS A 45 15.53 8.37 3.61
C LYS A 45 16.30 7.09 3.29
N ALA A 46 17.46 6.95 3.89
CA ALA A 46 18.27 5.74 3.76
C ALA A 46 18.18 4.89 5.03
N PHE A 47 18.29 3.57 4.84
CA PHE A 47 18.49 2.56 5.86
C PHE A 47 19.56 1.57 5.39
N ASP A 48 20.54 1.28 6.25
CA ASP A 48 21.67 0.39 5.94
C ASP A 48 22.39 0.74 4.61
N GLY A 49 22.59 2.04 4.38
CA GLY A 49 23.29 2.56 3.19
C GLY A 49 22.49 2.52 1.89
N LYS A 50 21.22 2.09 1.93
CA LYS A 50 20.32 2.07 0.77
C LYS A 50 19.20 3.07 0.95
N THR A 51 18.82 3.77 -0.10
CA THR A 51 17.60 4.59 -0.10
C THR A 51 16.39 3.67 -0.06
N VAL A 52 15.50 3.90 0.90
CA VAL A 52 14.28 3.09 1.12
C VAL A 52 12.99 3.89 1.01
N LEU A 53 13.07 5.23 1.11
CA LEU A 53 11.94 6.11 0.88
C LEU A 53 12.37 7.34 0.08
N TRP A 54 11.45 7.83 -0.75
CA TRP A 54 11.43 9.17 -1.34
C TRP A 54 10.18 9.88 -0.83
N TYR A 55 10.30 11.11 -0.37
CA TYR A 55 9.16 11.82 0.22
C TYR A 55 9.20 13.32 -0.10
N SER A 56 8.01 13.91 -0.13
CA SER A 56 7.78 15.35 -0.23
C SER A 56 6.96 15.80 0.98
N SER A 57 7.62 16.50 1.90
CA SER A 57 6.95 16.99 3.11
C SER A 57 5.97 18.14 2.82
N LYS A 58 6.15 18.84 1.69
CA LYS A 58 5.24 19.93 1.30
C LYS A 58 3.95 19.42 0.70
N ASN A 59 3.97 18.20 0.17
CA ASN A 59 2.84 17.59 -0.51
C ASN A 59 2.29 16.38 0.23
N ASP A 60 2.85 16.05 1.41
CA ASP A 60 2.45 14.90 2.22
C ASP A 60 2.42 13.60 1.42
N ARG A 61 3.49 13.35 0.64
CA ARG A 61 3.63 12.18 -0.22
C ARG A 61 4.88 11.39 0.10
N VAL A 62 4.75 10.07 -0.02
CA VAL A 62 5.86 9.14 0.18
C VAL A 62 5.82 8.01 -0.85
N GLU A 63 6.98 7.69 -1.40
CA GLU A 63 7.22 6.55 -2.27
C GLU A 63 8.17 5.59 -1.58
N VAL A 64 7.85 4.31 -1.59
CA VAL A 64 8.68 3.25 -1.03
C VAL A 64 9.64 2.69 -2.08
N ALA A 65 10.64 1.94 -1.65
CA ALA A 65 11.58 1.28 -2.56
C ALA A 65 10.85 0.30 -3.50
N ASP A 66 11.34 0.19 -4.74
CA ASP A 66 10.67 -0.55 -5.82
C ASP A 66 10.35 -2.00 -5.44
N ASN A 67 11.26 -2.67 -4.73
CA ASN A 67 11.12 -4.06 -4.30
C ASN A 67 10.15 -4.29 -3.12
N VAL A 68 9.36 -3.30 -2.76
CA VAL A 68 8.28 -3.42 -1.74
C VAL A 68 7.00 -2.69 -2.17
N LYS A 69 6.98 -2.12 -3.35
CA LYS A 69 5.81 -1.42 -3.91
C LYS A 69 4.62 -2.36 -4.04
N GLY A 70 4.82 -3.49 -4.71
CA GLY A 70 3.79 -4.50 -4.91
C GLY A 70 3.34 -5.16 -3.62
N ASP A 71 4.28 -5.48 -2.74
CA ASP A 71 4.01 -5.97 -1.39
C ASP A 71 3.01 -5.07 -0.67
N LEU A 72 3.30 -3.76 -0.67
CA LEU A 72 2.48 -2.77 0.00
C LEU A 72 1.11 -2.66 -0.66
N ALA A 73 1.06 -2.65 -1.99
CA ALA A 73 -0.18 -2.59 -2.74
C ALA A 73 -1.10 -3.78 -2.42
N ARG A 74 -0.55 -5.00 -2.37
CA ARG A 74 -1.29 -6.22 -2.00
C ARG A 74 -1.79 -6.21 -0.55
N VAL A 75 -1.02 -5.63 0.36
CA VAL A 75 -1.46 -5.41 1.76
C VAL A 75 -2.62 -4.41 1.81
N LEU A 76 -2.53 -3.31 1.10
CA LEU A 76 -3.58 -2.28 1.07
C LEU A 76 -4.88 -2.80 0.49
N LEU A 77 -4.83 -3.56 -0.60
CA LEU A 77 -6.01 -4.22 -1.17
C LEU A 77 -6.63 -5.22 -0.21
N TYR A 78 -5.83 -6.02 0.46
CA TYR A 78 -6.31 -6.94 1.48
C TYR A 78 -7.06 -6.19 2.59
N VAL A 79 -6.48 -5.12 3.12
CA VAL A 79 -7.11 -4.31 4.18
C VAL A 79 -8.42 -3.70 3.68
N TYR A 80 -8.45 -3.20 2.45
CA TYR A 80 -9.66 -2.67 1.82
C TYR A 80 -10.77 -3.71 1.77
N CYS A 81 -10.49 -4.90 1.25
CA CYS A 81 -11.48 -5.95 1.10
C CYS A 81 -11.91 -6.57 2.44
N ARG A 82 -10.93 -6.84 3.31
CA ARG A 82 -11.17 -7.57 4.56
C ARG A 82 -11.83 -6.72 5.63
N TRP A 83 -11.46 -5.44 5.72
CA TRP A 83 -11.84 -4.57 6.82
C TRP A 83 -12.70 -3.38 6.37
N GLY A 84 -12.97 -3.28 5.07
CA GLY A 84 -13.82 -2.23 4.52
C GLY A 84 -13.24 -0.84 4.78
N GLN A 85 -11.94 -0.65 4.52
CA GLN A 85 -11.30 0.65 4.66
C GLN A 85 -11.80 1.62 3.59
N PRO A 86 -12.74 2.51 3.90
CA PRO A 86 -13.35 3.39 2.91
C PRO A 86 -12.36 4.41 2.34
N ASN A 87 -11.25 4.66 3.05
CA ASN A 87 -10.29 5.71 2.72
C ASN A 87 -9.10 5.19 1.91
N LEU A 88 -9.07 3.90 1.54
CA LEU A 88 -8.01 3.42 0.66
C LEU A 88 -8.08 4.15 -0.67
N PHE A 89 -9.32 4.27 -1.18
CA PHE A 89 -9.64 5.06 -2.37
C PHE A 89 -10.86 5.92 -2.03
N GLU A 90 -10.71 7.20 -1.99
CA GLU A 90 -11.86 8.08 -1.79
C GLU A 90 -12.79 8.07 -3.01
N LYS A 91 -12.22 7.79 -4.18
CA LYS A 91 -12.94 7.54 -5.43
C LYS A 91 -12.14 6.55 -6.27
N VAL A 92 -12.83 5.61 -6.86
CA VAL A 92 -12.27 4.69 -7.88
C VAL A 92 -11.94 5.44 -9.18
N SER A 93 -12.05 6.75 -9.23
CA SER A 93 -11.69 7.56 -10.38
C SER A 93 -10.21 7.91 -10.33
N THR A 94 -9.61 7.97 -11.51
CA THR A 94 -8.20 8.35 -11.77
C THR A 94 -7.87 9.77 -11.39
N ASP A 95 -8.83 10.53 -10.91
CA ASP A 95 -8.65 11.93 -10.58
C ASP A 95 -8.09 12.06 -9.18
N ASN A 96 -7.08 12.88 -9.06
CA ASN A 96 -6.36 13.24 -7.86
C ASN A 96 -7.23 13.18 -6.61
N LEU A 97 -6.77 12.44 -5.62
CA LEU A 97 -7.34 12.46 -4.30
C LEU A 97 -7.32 13.90 -3.78
N PRO A 98 -8.30 14.32 -2.98
CA PRO A 98 -8.31 15.68 -2.47
C PRO A 98 -7.03 15.98 -1.70
N PRO A 99 -6.57 17.22 -1.69
CA PRO A 99 -5.43 17.62 -0.90
C PRO A 99 -5.69 17.30 0.56
N TYR A 100 -4.67 16.80 1.21
CA TYR A 100 -4.66 16.54 2.65
C TYR A 100 -5.02 17.80 3.43
N ASP A 101 -6.03 17.71 4.29
CA ASP A 101 -6.27 18.70 5.33
C ASP A 101 -5.55 18.30 6.61
N SER A 102 -4.54 19.08 6.98
CA SER A 102 -3.71 18.83 8.17
C SER A 102 -4.48 18.89 9.49
N ASP A 103 -5.66 19.48 9.50
CA ASP A 103 -6.48 19.64 10.70
C ASP A 103 -7.33 18.40 10.99
N ASP A 104 -7.49 17.49 10.03
CA ASP A 104 -8.29 16.27 10.16
C ASP A 104 -7.45 15.03 10.51
N ARG A 105 -6.38 15.21 11.25
CA ARG A 105 -5.42 14.15 11.63
C ARG A 105 -6.02 12.99 12.42
N GLU A 106 -7.14 13.18 13.06
CA GLU A 106 -7.79 12.15 13.91
C GLU A 106 -8.84 11.34 13.16
N ASN A 107 -9.28 11.75 12.01
CA ASN A 107 -10.39 11.12 11.33
C ASN A 107 -10.21 11.01 9.82
N THR A 108 -9.80 9.86 9.37
CA THR A 108 -10.70 9.14 8.49
C THR A 108 -10.83 9.63 7.06
N GLY A 109 -10.15 10.66 6.60
CA GLY A 109 -10.32 11.19 5.24
C GLY A 109 -9.08 11.05 4.36
N MET A 110 -7.92 10.72 4.93
CA MET A 110 -6.70 10.62 4.13
C MET A 110 -6.69 9.37 3.29
N PRO A 111 -6.51 9.51 1.98
CA PRO A 111 -6.22 8.36 1.16
C PRO A 111 -4.88 7.76 1.57
N VAL A 112 -4.83 6.45 1.67
CA VAL A 112 -3.60 5.73 2.00
C VAL A 112 -2.68 5.65 0.80
N ILE A 113 -3.26 5.57 -0.40
CA ILE A 113 -2.55 5.59 -1.67
C ILE A 113 -3.15 6.62 -2.62
N GLU A 114 -2.32 7.22 -3.45
CA GLU A 114 -2.66 8.34 -4.33
C GLU A 114 -3.79 8.01 -5.30
N SER A 115 -3.75 6.84 -5.92
CA SER A 115 -4.78 6.40 -6.85
C SER A 115 -4.83 4.88 -6.98
N LEU A 116 -5.92 4.37 -7.55
CA LEU A 116 -6.01 2.97 -7.95
C LEU A 116 -4.94 2.64 -9.01
N ASP A 117 -4.73 3.53 -9.96
CA ASP A 117 -3.77 3.30 -11.04
C ASP A 117 -2.34 3.18 -10.49
N THR A 118 -1.94 4.02 -9.54
CA THR A 118 -0.67 3.91 -8.82
C THR A 118 -0.54 2.54 -8.10
N LEU A 119 -1.60 2.07 -7.47
CA LEU A 119 -1.58 0.77 -6.80
C LEU A 119 -1.39 -0.38 -7.79
N LEU A 120 -2.10 -0.36 -8.90
CA LEU A 120 -2.00 -1.39 -9.94
C LEU A 120 -0.64 -1.35 -10.65
N GLU A 121 -0.09 -0.16 -10.90
CA GLU A 121 1.27 0.05 -11.40
C GLU A 121 2.30 -0.58 -10.47
N TRP A 122 2.23 -0.30 -9.18
CA TRP A 122 3.13 -0.87 -8.18
C TRP A 122 3.05 -2.39 -8.10
N MET A 123 1.86 -2.97 -8.26
CA MET A 123 1.71 -4.43 -8.32
C MET A 123 2.35 -5.05 -9.57
N GLN A 124 2.39 -4.31 -10.68
CA GLN A 124 3.03 -4.74 -11.90
C GLN A 124 4.57 -4.58 -11.85
N GLU A 125 5.05 -3.49 -11.25
CA GLU A 125 6.48 -3.23 -11.06
C GLU A 125 7.15 -4.23 -10.11
N ASP A 126 6.42 -4.67 -9.08
CA ASP A 126 6.90 -5.57 -8.04
C ASP A 126 5.95 -6.78 -7.89
N PRO A 127 6.11 -7.79 -8.76
CA PRO A 127 5.30 -9.01 -8.73
C PRO A 127 5.49 -9.80 -7.45
N VAL A 128 4.53 -10.71 -7.16
CA VAL A 128 4.61 -11.60 -5.98
C VAL A 128 5.90 -12.41 -6.00
N ASP A 129 6.63 -12.38 -4.90
CA ASP A 129 7.85 -13.12 -4.72
C ASP A 129 7.70 -14.32 -3.75
N THR A 130 8.75 -15.14 -3.65
CA THR A 130 8.76 -16.32 -2.79
C THR A 130 8.70 -15.97 -1.31
N TRP A 131 9.18 -14.80 -0.91
CA TRP A 131 9.09 -14.35 0.47
C TRP A 131 7.64 -14.03 0.86
N GLU A 132 6.91 -13.33 0.00
CA GLU A 132 5.49 -13.05 0.22
C GLU A 132 4.65 -14.33 0.28
N MET A 133 4.88 -15.28 -0.64
CA MET A 133 4.19 -16.57 -0.63
C MET A 133 4.44 -17.33 0.69
N SER A 134 5.70 -17.43 1.10
CA SER A 134 6.07 -18.10 2.35
C SER A 134 5.46 -17.41 3.57
N ARG A 135 5.42 -16.07 3.56
CA ARG A 135 4.78 -15.29 4.62
C ARG A 135 3.28 -15.52 4.66
N ASN A 136 2.62 -15.58 3.50
CA ASN A 136 1.20 -15.87 3.38
C ASN A 136 0.85 -17.23 3.99
N ASP A 137 1.67 -18.25 3.74
CA ASP A 137 1.55 -19.58 4.33
C ASP A 137 1.72 -19.56 5.86
N CYS A 138 2.73 -18.87 6.36
CA CYS A 138 2.95 -18.72 7.80
C CYS A 138 1.78 -18.00 8.49
N VAL A 139 1.27 -16.93 7.90
CA VAL A 139 0.12 -16.20 8.46
C VAL A 139 -1.12 -17.09 8.46
N GLN A 140 -1.36 -17.88 7.41
CA GLN A 140 -2.46 -18.84 7.39
C GLN A 140 -2.38 -19.84 8.54
N GLN A 141 -1.19 -20.36 8.85
CA GLN A 141 -1.02 -21.30 9.96
C GLN A 141 -1.35 -20.68 11.32
N VAL A 142 -1.10 -19.38 11.51
CA VAL A 142 -1.31 -18.69 12.79
C VAL A 142 -2.71 -18.09 12.89
N GLN A 143 -3.18 -17.45 11.82
CA GLN A 143 -4.39 -16.63 11.81
C GLN A 143 -5.57 -17.30 11.11
N GLY A 144 -5.32 -18.31 10.26
CA GLY A 144 -6.35 -19.13 9.62
C GLY A 144 -6.90 -18.56 8.31
N ASN A 145 -6.35 -17.43 7.79
CA ASN A 145 -6.74 -16.85 6.52
C ASN A 145 -5.52 -16.44 5.67
N ARG A 146 -5.76 -16.17 4.40
CA ARG A 146 -4.73 -15.79 3.43
C ARG A 146 -5.02 -14.41 2.85
N ASN A 147 -3.97 -13.75 2.38
CA ASN A 147 -4.12 -12.60 1.49
C ASN A 147 -4.30 -13.13 0.06
N VAL A 148 -5.51 -12.99 -0.45
CA VAL A 148 -5.89 -13.47 -1.78
C VAL A 148 -5.10 -12.79 -2.91
N PHE A 149 -4.65 -11.55 -2.70
CA PHE A 149 -3.86 -10.80 -3.70
C PHE A 149 -2.40 -11.25 -3.79
N ILE A 150 -1.97 -12.17 -2.91
CA ILE A 150 -0.71 -12.89 -3.05
C ILE A 150 -0.94 -14.19 -3.84
N ASP A 151 -2.04 -14.89 -3.58
CA ASP A 151 -2.36 -16.15 -4.26
C ASP A 151 -2.88 -15.93 -5.69
N TYR A 152 -3.64 -14.85 -5.90
CA TYR A 152 -4.31 -14.48 -7.15
C TYR A 152 -4.20 -12.97 -7.38
N PRO A 153 -3.02 -12.45 -7.67
CA PRO A 153 -2.79 -11.00 -7.77
C PRO A 153 -3.61 -10.33 -8.88
N GLU A 154 -4.03 -11.07 -9.91
CA GLU A 154 -4.93 -10.62 -10.97
C GLU A 154 -6.28 -10.12 -10.44
N PHE A 155 -6.71 -10.55 -9.27
CA PHE A 155 -7.95 -10.07 -8.65
C PHE A 155 -7.92 -8.58 -8.34
N ALA A 156 -6.72 -7.97 -8.26
CA ALA A 156 -6.59 -6.53 -8.09
C ALA A 156 -7.22 -5.75 -9.26
N TRP A 157 -7.05 -6.23 -10.48
CA TRP A 157 -7.67 -5.63 -11.67
C TRP A 157 -9.15 -5.97 -11.78
N LEU A 158 -9.49 -7.24 -11.61
CA LEU A 158 -10.86 -7.74 -11.77
C LEU A 158 -11.81 -7.12 -10.76
N LEU A 159 -11.38 -6.87 -9.52
CA LEU A 159 -12.18 -6.25 -8.47
C LEU A 159 -12.71 -4.87 -8.87
N PHE A 160 -11.94 -4.13 -9.65
CA PHE A 160 -12.27 -2.77 -10.08
C PHE A 160 -12.72 -2.69 -11.55
N GLY A 161 -13.01 -3.82 -12.19
CA GLY A 161 -13.43 -3.87 -13.59
C GLY A 161 -12.36 -3.40 -14.57
N ARG A 162 -11.07 -3.59 -14.22
CA ARG A 162 -9.93 -3.29 -15.08
C ARG A 162 -9.53 -4.53 -15.88
N GLU A 163 -9.03 -4.32 -17.09
CA GLU A 163 -8.39 -5.37 -17.87
C GLU A 163 -6.98 -5.64 -17.33
N LEU A 164 -6.58 -6.91 -17.38
CA LEU A 164 -5.20 -7.28 -17.06
C LEU A 164 -4.24 -6.68 -18.10
N PRO A 165 -3.05 -6.22 -17.70
CA PRO A 165 -2.01 -5.86 -18.64
C PRO A 165 -1.69 -7.02 -19.59
N ALA A 166 -1.40 -6.73 -20.85
CA ALA A 166 -1.15 -7.75 -21.87
C ALA A 166 0.10 -8.61 -21.60
N ASP A 167 1.02 -8.08 -20.80
CA ASP A 167 2.28 -8.69 -20.37
C ASP A 167 2.23 -9.20 -18.92
N TYR A 168 1.04 -9.25 -18.32
CA TYR A 168 0.88 -9.73 -16.95
C TYR A 168 1.14 -11.23 -16.87
N ASP A 169 2.21 -11.59 -16.15
CA ASP A 169 2.59 -12.98 -15.93
C ASP A 169 1.90 -13.49 -14.65
N THR A 170 0.89 -14.33 -14.81
CA THR A 170 0.23 -14.97 -13.68
C THR A 170 1.20 -15.93 -13.01
N PRO A 171 1.48 -15.81 -11.69
CA PRO A 171 2.30 -16.76 -10.98
C PRO A 171 1.76 -18.18 -11.17
N SER A 172 2.61 -19.07 -11.67
CA SER A 172 2.27 -20.49 -11.92
C SER A 172 2.29 -21.32 -10.66
#